data_616237b23b51d1ce4ad6925ffaccfb02
#
_entry.id   616237b23b51d1ce4ad6925ffaccfb02
#
_cell.length_a   1.000
_cell.length_b   1.000
_cell.length_c   1.000
_cell.angle_alpha   90.00
_cell.angle_beta   90.00
_cell.angle_gamma   90.00
#
_symmetry.space_group_name_H-M   'P 1'
#
loop_
_entity.id
_entity.type
_entity.pdbx_description
1 polymer ?
#
loop_
_entity_poly.entity_id
_entity_poly.type
_entity_poly.pdbx_seq_one_letter_code
_entity_poly.pdbx_strand_id
1 'polypeptide(L)'
;NFSYAIDDDDENQVTVDVLKNFNLTIEKGSFVAILGHNGSGKSTTAKLINGINIAQSGEVIVDGQKVVDDETIFDIRRKVGMVFQNPDNQIVSSIVEEDVAFGVENLGVEPEEIRKRVDNALKTVGMYEYRLKAPNKLSGGQKQRVAVAGIIAMKPMCIVLDEPTAMLDPSGRKEVLSTIKKLNKEDGITIVLITHYMDEAVQADRVVVMDGGEIKLDDTPQNVFSKFDEVKSLGLDVPQSTELIHRLGLKSENTILNADDCVEFLKKTLEAKV
;
A
#
# COMPACT_ATOMS: atom_id res chain seq x y z
N ASN A 1 -13.21 2.23 -16.21
CA ASN A 1 -12.93 3.68 -16.20
C ASN A 1 -13.54 4.33 -14.98
N PHE A 2 -12.97 5.43 -14.53
CA PHE A 2 -13.48 6.21 -13.42
C PHE A 2 -13.15 7.70 -13.59
N SER A 3 -14.13 8.56 -13.28
CA SER A 3 -14.01 10.01 -13.38
C SER A 3 -14.60 10.68 -12.15
N TYR A 4 -14.06 11.84 -11.76
CA TYR A 4 -14.66 12.69 -10.75
C TYR A 4 -15.43 13.81 -11.41
N ALA A 5 -16.61 14.12 -10.87
CA ALA A 5 -17.31 15.37 -11.15
C ALA A 5 -16.78 16.44 -10.18
N ILE A 6 -16.27 17.54 -10.70
CA ILE A 6 -15.71 18.66 -9.94
C ILE A 6 -16.47 19.92 -10.36
N ASP A 7 -16.92 20.70 -9.40
CA ASP A 7 -17.50 22.01 -9.68
C ASP A 7 -16.36 23.00 -10.02
N ASP A 8 -16.44 23.65 -11.16
CA ASP A 8 -15.50 24.69 -11.59
C ASP A 8 -15.85 26.02 -10.91
N ASP A 9 -14.91 26.97 -10.90
CA ASP A 9 -15.09 28.31 -10.30
C ASP A 9 -16.32 29.07 -10.84
N ASP A 10 -16.83 28.67 -12.01
CA ASP A 10 -18.03 29.19 -12.66
C ASP A 10 -19.32 28.38 -12.37
N GLU A 11 -19.33 27.51 -11.33
CA GLU A 11 -20.44 26.58 -10.98
C GLU A 11 -20.79 25.56 -12.09
N ASN A 12 -19.92 25.36 -13.08
CA ASN A 12 -20.09 24.32 -14.08
C ASN A 12 -19.49 23.00 -13.59
N GLN A 13 -20.22 21.91 -13.76
CA GLN A 13 -19.73 20.58 -13.43
C GLN A 13 -18.78 20.08 -14.52
N VAL A 14 -17.49 19.95 -14.19
CA VAL A 14 -16.46 19.40 -15.09
C VAL A 14 -16.16 17.97 -14.69
N THR A 15 -16.17 17.06 -15.67
CA THR A 15 -15.79 15.66 -15.45
C THR A 15 -14.30 15.46 -15.75
N VAL A 16 -13.55 15.00 -14.76
CA VAL A 16 -12.12 14.69 -14.89
C VAL A 16 -11.92 13.18 -14.90
N ASP A 17 -11.49 12.64 -16.04
CA ASP A 17 -11.14 11.22 -16.18
C ASP A 17 -9.87 10.89 -15.42
N VAL A 18 -9.97 9.98 -14.46
CA VAL A 18 -8.83 9.58 -13.60
C VAL A 18 -8.31 8.19 -13.94
N LEU A 19 -9.18 7.25 -14.30
CA LEU A 19 -8.76 5.92 -14.75
C LEU A 19 -9.33 5.62 -16.12
N LYS A 20 -8.43 5.23 -17.05
CA LYS A 20 -8.75 4.99 -18.48
C LYS A 20 -8.27 3.61 -18.87
N ASN A 21 -9.18 2.78 -19.38
CA ASN A 21 -8.85 1.41 -19.83
C ASN A 21 -8.00 0.62 -18.81
N PHE A 22 -8.25 0.89 -17.51
CA PHE A 22 -7.49 0.34 -16.42
C PHE A 22 -7.93 -1.10 -16.14
N ASN A 23 -7.02 -2.06 -16.30
CA ASN A 23 -7.25 -3.47 -16.01
C ASN A 23 -6.12 -3.97 -15.10
N LEU A 24 -6.46 -4.38 -13.88
CA LEU A 24 -5.52 -4.89 -12.90
C LEU A 24 -6.08 -6.14 -12.24
N THR A 25 -5.32 -7.22 -12.24
CA THR A 25 -5.62 -8.42 -11.47
C THR A 25 -4.60 -8.54 -10.35
N ILE A 26 -5.08 -8.80 -9.14
CA ILE A 26 -4.24 -9.00 -7.94
C ILE A 26 -4.52 -10.40 -7.42
N GLU A 27 -3.49 -11.22 -7.38
CA GLU A 27 -3.60 -12.60 -6.92
C GLU A 27 -3.66 -12.67 -5.39
N LYS A 28 -4.42 -13.64 -4.88
CA LYS A 28 -4.52 -13.87 -3.44
C LYS A 28 -3.16 -14.20 -2.83
N GLY A 29 -2.84 -13.54 -1.72
CA GLY A 29 -1.58 -13.71 -0.99
C GLY A 29 -0.38 -13.01 -1.63
N SER A 30 -0.54 -12.32 -2.78
CA SER A 30 0.53 -11.54 -3.39
C SER A 30 0.79 -10.24 -2.65
N PHE A 31 2.00 -9.74 -2.76
CA PHE A 31 2.38 -8.39 -2.36
C PHE A 31 2.62 -7.55 -3.61
N VAL A 32 1.73 -6.63 -3.92
CA VAL A 32 1.78 -5.74 -5.09
C VAL A 32 2.07 -4.31 -4.65
N ALA A 33 3.11 -3.69 -5.21
CA ALA A 33 3.38 -2.26 -5.05
C ALA A 33 2.84 -1.49 -6.27
N ILE A 34 2.16 -0.37 -6.02
CA ILE A 34 1.67 0.55 -7.05
C ILE A 34 2.44 1.85 -6.95
N LEU A 35 3.17 2.18 -8.02
CA LEU A 35 3.95 3.40 -8.19
C LEU A 35 3.29 4.33 -9.21
N GLY A 36 3.61 5.61 -9.13
CA GLY A 36 3.17 6.64 -10.08
C GLY A 36 3.31 8.02 -9.46
N HIS A 37 3.37 9.05 -10.27
CA HIS A 37 3.38 10.44 -9.78
C HIS A 37 2.03 10.85 -9.17
N ASN A 38 1.96 12.04 -8.55
CA ASN A 38 0.71 12.58 -8.01
C ASN A 38 -0.30 12.79 -9.14
N GLY A 39 -1.55 12.37 -8.93
CA GLY A 39 -2.61 12.45 -9.93
C GLY A 39 -2.65 11.29 -10.94
N SER A 40 -1.75 10.29 -10.85
CA SER A 40 -1.78 9.13 -11.76
C SER A 40 -2.93 8.13 -11.52
N GLY A 41 -3.75 8.31 -10.48
CA GLY A 41 -4.93 7.47 -10.19
C GLY A 41 -4.75 6.42 -9.10
N LYS A 42 -3.61 6.35 -8.42
CA LYS A 42 -3.30 5.32 -7.38
C LYS A 42 -4.31 5.27 -6.25
N SER A 43 -4.56 6.41 -5.58
CA SER A 43 -5.53 6.48 -4.47
C SER A 43 -6.96 6.23 -4.93
N THR A 44 -7.29 6.58 -6.17
CA THR A 44 -8.58 6.23 -6.79
C THR A 44 -8.70 4.73 -6.98
N THR A 45 -7.64 4.07 -7.45
CA THR A 45 -7.59 2.61 -7.55
C THR A 45 -7.77 1.95 -6.19
N ALA A 46 -7.09 2.44 -5.14
CA ALA A 46 -7.26 1.96 -3.76
C ALA A 46 -8.73 2.05 -3.30
N LYS A 47 -9.36 3.20 -3.53
CA LYS A 47 -10.77 3.45 -3.16
C LYS A 47 -11.75 2.58 -3.93
N LEU A 48 -11.46 2.23 -5.17
CA LEU A 48 -12.27 1.30 -5.97
C LEU A 48 -12.14 -0.14 -5.46
N ILE A 49 -10.94 -0.59 -5.10
CA ILE A 49 -10.69 -1.94 -4.56
C ILE A 49 -11.43 -2.14 -3.23
N ASN A 50 -11.50 -1.11 -2.38
CA ASN A 50 -12.19 -1.18 -1.07
C ASN A 50 -13.69 -0.83 -1.17
N GLY A 51 -14.22 -0.46 -2.34
CA GLY A 51 -15.62 -0.06 -2.51
C GLY A 51 -15.96 1.30 -1.89
N ILE A 52 -14.99 2.19 -1.65
CA ILE A 52 -15.25 3.60 -1.29
C ILE A 52 -15.80 4.33 -2.52
N ASN A 53 -15.24 4.04 -3.69
CA ASN A 53 -15.74 4.49 -4.97
C ASN A 53 -16.32 3.29 -5.75
N ILE A 54 -17.35 3.53 -6.56
CA ILE A 54 -17.95 2.56 -7.47
C ILE A 54 -17.51 2.89 -8.89
N ALA A 55 -17.09 1.89 -9.67
CA ALA A 55 -16.67 2.09 -11.05
C ALA A 55 -17.85 2.57 -11.91
N GLN A 56 -17.65 3.65 -12.67
CA GLN A 56 -18.68 4.21 -13.56
C GLN A 56 -18.83 3.39 -14.85
N SER A 57 -17.76 2.75 -15.30
CA SER A 57 -17.80 1.77 -16.39
C SER A 57 -16.77 0.66 -16.16
N GLY A 58 -17.06 -0.52 -16.68
CA GLY A 58 -16.33 -1.74 -16.31
C GLY A 58 -16.79 -2.28 -14.97
N GLU A 59 -15.97 -3.07 -14.32
CA GLU A 59 -16.32 -3.74 -13.07
C GLU A 59 -15.14 -3.87 -12.12
N VAL A 60 -15.42 -3.86 -10.83
CA VAL A 60 -14.49 -4.23 -9.77
C VAL A 60 -15.01 -5.54 -9.17
N ILE A 61 -14.16 -6.56 -9.14
CA ILE A 61 -14.49 -7.88 -8.61
C ILE A 61 -13.51 -8.18 -7.47
N VAL A 62 -14.03 -8.51 -6.30
CA VAL A 62 -13.24 -8.90 -5.13
C VAL A 62 -13.73 -10.26 -4.65
N ASP A 63 -12.85 -11.26 -4.65
CA ASP A 63 -13.18 -12.64 -4.24
C ASP A 63 -14.43 -13.17 -4.95
N GLY A 64 -14.52 -12.93 -6.28
CA GLY A 64 -15.64 -13.34 -7.12
C GLY A 64 -16.92 -12.51 -7.01
N GLN A 65 -16.96 -11.53 -6.14
CA GLN A 65 -18.10 -10.63 -5.90
C GLN A 65 -17.90 -9.28 -6.57
N LYS A 66 -18.90 -8.81 -7.35
CA LYS A 66 -18.88 -7.48 -7.96
C LYS A 66 -19.23 -6.41 -6.94
N VAL A 67 -18.57 -5.26 -7.04
CA VAL A 67 -18.85 -4.05 -6.24
C VAL A 67 -19.91 -3.23 -6.98
N VAL A 68 -21.17 -3.31 -6.58
CA VAL A 68 -22.29 -2.67 -7.32
C VAL A 68 -23.27 -1.86 -6.45
N ASP A 69 -23.47 -2.24 -5.19
CA ASP A 69 -24.45 -1.64 -4.29
C ASP A 69 -23.96 -1.65 -2.82
N ASP A 70 -24.75 -1.07 -1.91
CA ASP A 70 -24.37 -0.92 -0.51
C ASP A 70 -24.18 -2.27 0.20
N GLU A 71 -24.93 -3.30 -0.15
CA GLU A 71 -24.81 -4.64 0.44
C GLU A 71 -23.47 -5.29 0.02
N THR A 72 -23.16 -5.26 -1.26
CA THR A 72 -21.89 -5.77 -1.77
C THR A 72 -20.71 -4.97 -1.26
N ILE A 73 -20.83 -3.64 -1.12
CA ILE A 73 -19.79 -2.77 -0.54
C ILE A 73 -19.50 -3.15 0.90
N PHE A 74 -20.53 -3.44 1.71
CA PHE A 74 -20.33 -3.86 3.10
C PHE A 74 -19.52 -5.15 3.16
N ASP A 75 -19.88 -6.16 2.37
CA ASP A 75 -19.16 -7.42 2.29
C ASP A 75 -17.72 -7.25 1.81
N ILE A 76 -17.48 -6.38 0.81
CA ILE A 76 -16.14 -6.06 0.33
C ILE A 76 -15.29 -5.41 1.44
N ARG A 77 -15.83 -4.45 2.18
CA ARG A 77 -15.11 -3.78 3.28
C ARG A 77 -14.76 -4.71 4.44
N ARG A 78 -15.49 -5.80 4.61
CA ARG A 78 -15.12 -6.88 5.55
C ARG A 78 -13.90 -7.67 5.07
N LYS A 79 -13.76 -7.82 3.74
CA LYS A 79 -12.68 -8.60 3.09
C LYS A 79 -11.45 -7.77 2.80
N VAL A 80 -11.62 -6.48 2.47
CA VAL A 80 -10.56 -5.57 2.07
C VAL A 80 -10.46 -4.42 3.06
N GLY A 81 -9.43 -4.45 3.89
CA GLY A 81 -9.10 -3.33 4.76
C GLY A 81 -8.37 -2.21 4.01
N MET A 82 -8.55 -0.97 4.41
CA MET A 82 -7.82 0.17 3.85
C MET A 82 -7.14 0.98 4.94
N VAL A 83 -5.86 1.28 4.74
CA VAL A 83 -5.06 2.16 5.60
C VAL A 83 -4.75 3.42 4.82
N PHE A 84 -5.12 4.57 5.37
CA PHE A 84 -4.91 5.87 4.74
C PHE A 84 -3.53 6.45 5.04
N GLN A 85 -3.10 7.40 4.22
CA GLN A 85 -1.84 8.11 4.34
C GLN A 85 -1.68 8.81 5.70
N ASN A 86 -2.73 9.49 6.16
CA ASN A 86 -2.74 10.16 7.45
C ASN A 86 -3.54 9.35 8.48
N PRO A 87 -2.88 8.78 9.52
CA PRO A 87 -3.56 8.02 10.54
C PRO A 87 -4.54 8.84 11.38
N ASP A 88 -4.36 10.16 11.51
CA ASP A 88 -5.29 11.02 12.24
C ASP A 88 -6.68 11.11 11.57
N ASN A 89 -6.76 10.83 10.26
CA ASN A 89 -8.04 10.75 9.54
C ASN A 89 -8.74 9.39 9.72
N GLN A 90 -8.07 8.41 10.31
CA GLN A 90 -8.58 7.05 10.48
C GLN A 90 -8.91 6.72 11.92
N ILE A 91 -8.11 7.23 12.88
CA ILE A 91 -8.30 7.01 14.30
C ILE A 91 -9.49 7.84 14.80
N VAL A 92 -10.48 7.16 15.38
CA VAL A 92 -11.76 7.78 15.81
C VAL A 92 -11.98 7.73 17.31
N SER A 93 -11.31 6.83 18.04
CA SER A 93 -11.48 6.68 19.48
C SER A 93 -10.43 7.46 20.30
N SER A 94 -10.76 7.74 21.54
CA SER A 94 -9.85 8.40 22.50
C SER A 94 -8.88 7.46 23.20
N ILE A 95 -9.07 6.14 23.04
CA ILE A 95 -8.22 5.07 23.62
C ILE A 95 -7.83 4.10 22.50
N VAL A 96 -6.56 3.70 22.48
CA VAL A 96 -5.99 2.84 21.42
C VAL A 96 -6.75 1.53 21.26
N GLU A 97 -7.03 0.79 22.34
CA GLU A 97 -7.70 -0.51 22.23
C GLU A 97 -9.16 -0.38 21.77
N GLU A 98 -9.84 0.71 22.12
CA GLU A 98 -11.18 1.01 21.64
C GLU A 98 -11.19 1.33 20.15
N ASP A 99 -10.17 2.06 19.67
CA ASP A 99 -10.01 2.35 18.25
C ASP A 99 -9.81 1.08 17.44
N VAL A 100 -8.95 0.18 17.91
CA VAL A 100 -8.72 -1.13 17.26
C VAL A 100 -9.96 -2.03 17.34
N ALA A 101 -10.78 -1.92 18.39
CA ALA A 101 -12.03 -2.67 18.53
C ALA A 101 -13.14 -2.18 17.58
N PHE A 102 -13.15 -0.89 17.24
CA PHE A 102 -14.23 -0.23 16.51
C PHE A 102 -14.68 -0.98 15.24
N GLY A 103 -13.72 -1.38 14.37
CA GLY A 103 -14.04 -2.13 13.16
C GLY A 103 -14.62 -3.52 13.45
N VAL A 104 -14.12 -4.18 14.46
CA VAL A 104 -14.53 -5.54 14.84
C VAL A 104 -15.92 -5.53 15.48
N GLU A 105 -16.25 -4.51 16.27
CA GLU A 105 -17.58 -4.28 16.86
C GLU A 105 -18.62 -4.05 15.77
N ASN A 106 -18.30 -3.22 14.77
CA ASN A 106 -19.18 -2.98 13.62
C ASN A 106 -19.43 -4.24 12.76
N LEU A 107 -18.57 -5.24 12.86
CA LEU A 107 -18.79 -6.54 12.23
C LEU A 107 -19.72 -7.47 13.03
N GLY A 108 -20.20 -7.05 14.22
CA GLY A 108 -21.06 -7.84 15.09
C GLY A 108 -20.38 -9.06 15.69
N VAL A 109 -19.06 -8.98 15.92
CA VAL A 109 -18.29 -10.08 16.55
C VAL A 109 -18.60 -10.14 18.04
N GLU A 110 -18.65 -11.35 18.62
CA GLU A 110 -18.90 -11.57 20.03
C GLU A 110 -17.81 -10.93 20.92
N PRO A 111 -18.17 -10.35 22.09
CA PRO A 111 -17.27 -9.57 22.94
C PRO A 111 -15.97 -10.29 23.33
N GLU A 112 -16.04 -11.58 23.64
CA GLU A 112 -14.84 -12.37 23.99
C GLU A 112 -13.87 -12.52 22.82
N GLU A 113 -14.39 -12.66 21.61
CA GLU A 113 -13.58 -12.76 20.39
C GLU A 113 -13.02 -11.37 20.00
N ILE A 114 -13.79 -10.27 20.21
CA ILE A 114 -13.30 -8.90 20.03
C ILE A 114 -12.04 -8.70 20.87
N ARG A 115 -12.08 -9.01 22.16
CA ARG A 115 -10.92 -8.86 23.06
C ARG A 115 -9.70 -9.61 22.53
N LYS A 116 -9.88 -10.87 22.10
CA LYS A 116 -8.79 -11.70 21.56
C LYS A 116 -8.20 -11.10 20.29
N ARG A 117 -9.05 -10.61 19.38
CA ARG A 117 -8.61 -9.99 18.12
C ARG A 117 -7.84 -8.70 18.35
N VAL A 118 -8.34 -7.83 19.21
CA VAL A 118 -7.68 -6.56 19.58
C VAL A 118 -6.31 -6.82 20.22
N ASP A 119 -6.24 -7.72 21.20
CA ASP A 119 -4.97 -8.04 21.86
C ASP A 119 -3.95 -8.62 20.88
N ASN A 120 -4.38 -9.53 20.00
CA ASN A 120 -3.50 -10.13 18.98
C ASN A 120 -3.04 -9.10 17.96
N ALA A 121 -3.94 -8.26 17.44
CA ALA A 121 -3.60 -7.21 16.49
C ALA A 121 -2.58 -6.22 17.06
N LEU A 122 -2.81 -5.74 18.29
CA LEU A 122 -1.88 -4.84 18.97
C LEU A 122 -0.53 -5.46 19.25
N LYS A 123 -0.48 -6.77 19.58
CA LYS A 123 0.78 -7.51 19.73
C LYS A 123 1.52 -7.65 18.40
N THR A 124 0.81 -7.95 17.32
CA THR A 124 1.38 -8.09 15.97
C THR A 124 2.10 -6.82 15.52
N VAL A 125 1.53 -5.65 15.80
CA VAL A 125 2.13 -4.36 15.43
C VAL A 125 3.05 -3.77 16.52
N GLY A 126 3.28 -4.48 17.65
CA GLY A 126 4.12 -4.01 18.76
C GLY A 126 3.53 -2.83 19.54
N MET A 127 2.21 -2.71 19.60
CA MET A 127 1.53 -1.59 20.28
C MET A 127 0.74 -1.99 21.53
N TYR A 128 0.83 -3.24 21.98
CA TYR A 128 0.06 -3.76 23.10
C TYR A 128 0.23 -2.97 24.41
N GLU A 129 1.47 -2.56 24.72
CA GLU A 129 1.78 -1.77 25.94
C GLU A 129 1.19 -0.36 25.89
N TYR A 130 0.74 0.08 24.72
CA TYR A 130 0.12 1.39 24.51
C TYR A 130 -1.40 1.34 24.46
N ARG A 131 -2.03 0.17 24.65
CA ARG A 131 -3.46 -0.06 24.44
C ARG A 131 -4.39 0.87 25.23
N LEU A 132 -4.01 1.28 26.44
CA LEU A 132 -4.77 2.18 27.30
C LEU A 132 -4.39 3.67 27.13
N LYS A 133 -3.48 3.98 26.20
CA LYS A 133 -3.07 5.35 25.94
C LYS A 133 -4.04 6.04 24.98
N ALA A 134 -4.09 7.37 25.10
CA ALA A 134 -4.78 8.19 24.12
C ALA A 134 -3.92 8.32 22.85
N PRO A 135 -4.52 8.17 21.64
CA PRO A 135 -3.79 8.26 20.37
C PRO A 135 -3.00 9.55 20.16
N ASN A 136 -3.50 10.67 20.70
CA ASN A 136 -2.81 11.97 20.60
C ASN A 136 -1.45 12.04 21.36
N LYS A 137 -1.14 11.03 22.20
CA LYS A 137 0.14 10.89 22.89
C LYS A 137 1.13 9.97 22.16
N LEU A 138 0.76 9.49 20.97
CA LEU A 138 1.55 8.60 20.15
C LEU A 138 2.32 9.37 19.07
N SER A 139 3.49 8.87 18.67
CA SER A 139 4.17 9.34 17.48
C SER A 139 3.41 8.98 16.20
N GLY A 140 3.70 9.63 15.08
CA GLY A 140 3.07 9.32 13.79
C GLY A 140 3.20 7.84 13.41
N GLY A 141 4.39 7.25 13.58
CA GLY A 141 4.61 5.82 13.32
C GLY A 141 3.84 4.89 14.26
N GLN A 142 3.67 5.29 15.53
CA GLN A 142 2.84 4.56 16.49
C GLN A 142 1.35 4.64 16.10
N LYS A 143 0.86 5.81 15.72
CA LYS A 143 -0.53 5.98 15.23
C LYS A 143 -0.77 5.14 13.98
N GLN A 144 0.17 5.13 13.04
CA GLN A 144 0.05 4.32 11.82
C GLN A 144 -0.04 2.82 12.14
N ARG A 145 0.78 2.33 13.08
CA ARG A 145 0.68 0.93 13.52
C ARG A 145 -0.64 0.64 14.22
N VAL A 146 -1.21 1.58 14.98
CA VAL A 146 -2.56 1.43 15.55
C VAL A 146 -3.61 1.34 14.44
N ALA A 147 -3.55 2.21 13.42
CA ALA A 147 -4.43 2.15 12.28
C ALA A 147 -4.34 0.79 11.54
N VAL A 148 -3.12 0.28 11.33
CA VAL A 148 -2.90 -1.07 10.79
C VAL A 148 -3.48 -2.14 11.70
N ALA A 149 -3.34 -2.02 13.04
CA ALA A 149 -3.91 -2.98 14.00
C ALA A 149 -5.44 -3.04 13.92
N GLY A 150 -6.12 -1.89 13.77
CA GLY A 150 -7.58 -1.83 13.58
C GLY A 150 -8.04 -2.64 12.36
N ILE A 151 -7.28 -2.55 11.27
CA ILE A 151 -7.56 -3.34 10.06
C ILE A 151 -7.28 -4.82 10.27
N ILE A 152 -6.14 -5.19 10.88
CA ILE A 152 -5.78 -6.60 11.14
C ILE A 152 -6.82 -7.28 12.06
N ALA A 153 -7.33 -6.57 13.05
CA ALA A 153 -8.33 -7.10 13.99
C ALA A 153 -9.61 -7.57 13.29
N MET A 154 -9.96 -6.96 12.16
CA MET A 154 -11.09 -7.38 11.31
C MET A 154 -10.83 -8.70 10.57
N LYS A 155 -9.58 -9.19 10.52
CA LYS A 155 -9.13 -10.39 9.78
C LYS A 155 -9.44 -10.29 8.27
N PRO A 156 -9.00 -9.23 7.58
CA PRO A 156 -9.25 -9.09 6.15
C PRO A 156 -8.43 -10.11 5.34
N MET A 157 -8.87 -10.39 4.13
CA MET A 157 -8.10 -11.19 3.17
C MET A 157 -7.11 -10.33 2.35
N CYS A 158 -7.36 -9.04 2.27
CA CYS A 158 -6.53 -8.07 1.56
C CYS A 158 -6.42 -6.77 2.37
N ILE A 159 -5.26 -6.15 2.37
CA ILE A 159 -5.03 -4.82 2.93
C ILE A 159 -4.48 -3.91 1.84
N VAL A 160 -5.18 -2.82 1.58
CA VAL A 160 -4.74 -1.73 0.71
C VAL A 160 -4.16 -0.63 1.59
N LEU A 161 -2.92 -0.25 1.33
CA LEU A 161 -2.20 0.77 2.09
C LEU A 161 -1.87 1.94 1.15
N ASP A 162 -2.50 3.08 1.38
CA ASP A 162 -2.29 4.29 0.58
C ASP A 162 -1.24 5.17 1.25
N GLU A 163 0.01 5.07 0.79
CA GLU A 163 1.18 5.80 1.30
C GLU A 163 1.37 5.71 2.83
N PRO A 164 1.33 4.52 3.43
CA PRO A 164 1.26 4.35 4.89
C PRO A 164 2.49 4.86 5.63
N THR A 165 3.55 5.19 4.93
CA THR A 165 4.86 5.56 5.50
C THR A 165 5.26 7.00 5.19
N ALA A 166 4.47 7.74 4.40
CA ALA A 166 4.83 9.07 3.91
C ALA A 166 5.11 10.10 5.02
N MET A 167 4.44 9.97 6.16
CA MET A 167 4.55 10.89 7.30
C MET A 167 5.48 10.37 8.42
N LEU A 168 6.26 9.30 8.15
CA LEU A 168 7.06 8.63 9.16
C LEU A 168 8.54 8.95 9.01
N ASP A 169 9.22 8.97 10.16
CA ASP A 169 10.68 8.94 10.21
C ASP A 169 11.23 7.58 9.70
N PRO A 170 12.51 7.47 9.37
CA PRO A 170 13.08 6.23 8.81
C PRO A 170 12.88 5.00 9.70
N SER A 171 12.89 5.16 11.03
CA SER A 171 12.66 4.04 11.97
C SER A 171 11.21 3.56 11.91
N GLY A 172 10.25 4.50 12.02
CA GLY A 172 8.82 4.19 11.95
C GLY A 172 8.43 3.56 10.62
N ARG A 173 9.01 4.04 9.50
CA ARG A 173 8.83 3.43 8.18
C ARG A 173 9.26 1.96 8.16
N LYS A 174 10.46 1.67 8.67
CA LYS A 174 11.01 0.31 8.72
C LYS A 174 10.14 -0.64 9.55
N GLU A 175 9.61 -0.16 10.67
CA GLU A 175 8.73 -0.94 11.55
C GLU A 175 7.39 -1.25 10.87
N VAL A 176 6.77 -0.26 10.21
CA VAL A 176 5.51 -0.48 9.47
C VAL A 176 5.71 -1.46 8.32
N LEU A 177 6.75 -1.28 7.51
CA LEU A 177 7.04 -2.19 6.39
C LEU A 177 7.34 -3.61 6.86
N SER A 178 8.10 -3.76 7.96
CA SER A 178 8.35 -5.07 8.56
C SER A 178 7.06 -5.76 8.98
N THR A 179 6.12 -5.01 9.56
CA THR A 179 4.80 -5.53 9.94
C THR A 179 4.00 -5.96 8.71
N ILE A 180 3.94 -5.12 7.67
CA ILE A 180 3.24 -5.42 6.41
C ILE A 180 3.80 -6.70 5.76
N LYS A 181 5.13 -6.81 5.70
CA LYS A 181 5.81 -7.98 5.15
C LYS A 181 5.50 -9.26 5.92
N LYS A 182 5.46 -9.16 7.26
CA LYS A 182 5.09 -10.28 8.12
C LYS A 182 3.66 -10.74 7.86
N LEU A 183 2.69 -9.81 7.80
CA LEU A 183 1.29 -10.11 7.48
C LEU A 183 1.13 -10.84 6.15
N ASN A 184 1.90 -10.42 5.13
CA ASN A 184 1.88 -11.10 3.84
C ASN A 184 2.48 -12.50 3.91
N LYS A 185 3.72 -12.63 4.45
CA LYS A 185 4.49 -13.89 4.35
C LYS A 185 4.07 -14.93 5.38
N GLU A 186 3.67 -14.53 6.59
CA GLU A 186 3.29 -15.45 7.67
C GLU A 186 1.78 -15.69 7.72
N ASP A 187 0.97 -14.65 7.51
CA ASP A 187 -0.50 -14.74 7.61
C ASP A 187 -1.18 -14.90 6.24
N GLY A 188 -0.43 -14.83 5.13
CA GLY A 188 -0.94 -15.01 3.77
C GLY A 188 -1.91 -13.92 3.30
N ILE A 189 -1.88 -12.75 3.95
CA ILE A 189 -2.74 -11.61 3.60
C ILE A 189 -2.24 -10.98 2.29
N THR A 190 -3.15 -10.72 1.35
CA THR A 190 -2.86 -9.98 0.13
C THR A 190 -2.53 -8.53 0.48
N ILE A 191 -1.44 -7.99 -0.05
CA ILE A 191 -1.03 -6.60 0.21
C ILE A 191 -1.02 -5.80 -1.10
N VAL A 192 -1.66 -4.65 -1.08
CA VAL A 192 -1.57 -3.62 -2.12
C VAL A 192 -0.97 -2.37 -1.49
N LEU A 193 0.28 -2.09 -1.79
CA LEU A 193 1.02 -0.95 -1.24
C LEU A 193 1.16 0.14 -2.29
N ILE A 194 0.53 1.27 -2.07
CA ILE A 194 0.80 2.49 -2.84
C ILE A 194 1.92 3.23 -2.14
N THR A 195 2.98 3.55 -2.88
CA THR A 195 4.14 4.25 -2.32
C THR A 195 4.87 5.09 -3.37
N HIS A 196 5.65 6.06 -2.89
CA HIS A 196 6.61 6.83 -3.70
C HIS A 196 8.06 6.40 -3.41
N TYR A 197 8.28 5.46 -2.51
CA TYR A 197 9.60 5.02 -2.10
C TYR A 197 10.01 3.73 -2.82
N MET A 198 11.10 3.79 -3.55
CA MET A 198 11.60 2.67 -4.33
C MET A 198 12.07 1.51 -3.45
N ASP A 199 12.65 1.82 -2.28
CA ASP A 199 13.07 0.85 -1.27
C ASP A 199 11.91 0.05 -0.64
N GLU A 200 10.70 0.59 -0.72
CA GLU A 200 9.47 -0.11 -0.36
C GLU A 200 8.98 -1.01 -1.50
N ALA A 201 8.93 -0.45 -2.71
CA ALA A 201 8.44 -1.14 -3.89
C ALA A 201 9.27 -2.39 -4.25
N VAL A 202 10.59 -2.35 -4.02
CA VAL A 202 11.47 -3.51 -4.26
C VAL A 202 11.19 -4.70 -3.34
N GLN A 203 10.42 -4.51 -2.26
CA GLN A 203 10.05 -5.58 -1.34
C GLN A 203 8.80 -6.36 -1.78
N ALA A 204 8.08 -5.84 -2.78
CA ALA A 204 6.90 -6.48 -3.34
C ALA A 204 7.25 -7.63 -4.28
N ASP A 205 6.30 -8.54 -4.50
CA ASP A 205 6.44 -9.60 -5.50
C ASP A 205 6.24 -9.04 -6.93
N ARG A 206 5.47 -7.94 -7.06
CA ARG A 206 5.11 -7.31 -8.32
C ARG A 206 5.00 -5.79 -8.16
N VAL A 207 5.44 -5.05 -9.16
CA VAL A 207 5.37 -3.59 -9.23
C VAL A 207 4.52 -3.18 -10.42
N VAL A 208 3.51 -2.37 -10.16
CA VAL A 208 2.63 -1.74 -11.15
C VAL A 208 2.95 -0.26 -11.20
N VAL A 209 3.32 0.25 -12.36
CA VAL A 209 3.59 1.68 -12.58
C VAL A 209 2.41 2.30 -13.31
N MET A 210 1.84 3.34 -12.70
CA MET A 210 0.69 4.09 -13.23
C MET A 210 1.11 5.49 -13.67
N ASP A 211 0.60 5.88 -14.84
CA ASP A 211 0.72 7.24 -15.37
C ASP A 211 -0.53 7.62 -16.16
N GLY A 212 -1.06 8.83 -15.94
CA GLY A 212 -2.23 9.36 -16.65
C GLY A 212 -3.50 8.48 -16.56
N GLY A 213 -3.65 7.71 -15.46
CA GLY A 213 -4.79 6.81 -15.25
C GLY A 213 -4.68 5.44 -15.93
N GLU A 214 -3.53 5.11 -16.49
CA GLU A 214 -3.24 3.85 -17.17
C GLU A 214 -2.10 3.10 -16.50
N ILE A 215 -2.03 1.78 -16.70
CA ILE A 215 -0.85 0.97 -16.32
C ILE A 215 0.18 1.08 -17.46
N LYS A 216 1.37 1.54 -17.13
CA LYS A 216 2.50 1.65 -18.07
C LYS A 216 3.46 0.48 -17.96
N LEU A 217 3.77 0.05 -16.72
CA LEU A 217 4.60 -1.12 -16.46
C LEU A 217 3.91 -2.00 -15.42
N ASP A 218 4.09 -3.30 -15.56
CA ASP A 218 3.49 -4.30 -14.68
C ASP A 218 4.32 -5.59 -14.73
N ASP A 219 5.23 -5.75 -13.76
CA ASP A 219 6.16 -6.87 -13.73
C ASP A 219 6.80 -7.01 -12.33
N THR A 220 7.74 -7.93 -12.17
CA THR A 220 8.59 -8.02 -10.98
C THR A 220 9.41 -6.75 -10.77
N PRO A 221 9.82 -6.42 -9.53
CA PRO A 221 10.70 -5.27 -9.29
C PRO A 221 11.97 -5.30 -10.15
N GLN A 222 12.56 -6.49 -10.36
CA GLN A 222 13.72 -6.69 -11.20
C GLN A 222 13.49 -6.19 -12.63
N ASN A 223 12.39 -6.60 -13.24
CA ASN A 223 12.07 -6.26 -14.63
C ASN A 223 11.64 -4.80 -14.79
N VAL A 224 10.88 -4.26 -13.84
CA VAL A 224 10.46 -2.85 -13.87
C VAL A 224 11.67 -1.93 -13.76
N PHE A 225 12.52 -2.12 -12.76
CA PHE A 225 13.67 -1.22 -12.55
C PHE A 225 14.86 -1.48 -13.48
N SER A 226 14.86 -2.58 -14.25
CA SER A 226 15.80 -2.76 -15.37
C SER A 226 15.56 -1.76 -16.50
N LYS A 227 14.32 -1.27 -16.64
CA LYS A 227 13.91 -0.27 -17.63
C LYS A 227 14.17 1.16 -17.13
N PHE A 228 15.42 1.44 -16.75
CA PHE A 228 15.84 2.68 -16.09
C PHE A 228 15.30 3.94 -16.77
N ASP A 229 15.56 4.10 -18.08
CA ASP A 229 15.17 5.30 -18.82
C ASP A 229 13.64 5.43 -18.95
N GLU A 230 12.93 4.31 -19.10
CA GLU A 230 11.46 4.30 -19.17
C GLU A 230 10.85 4.75 -17.84
N VAL A 231 11.32 4.20 -16.70
CA VAL A 231 10.87 4.58 -15.35
C VAL A 231 11.14 6.07 -15.08
N LYS A 232 12.34 6.56 -15.44
CA LYS A 232 12.69 7.98 -15.30
C LYS A 232 11.83 8.88 -16.19
N SER A 233 11.49 8.45 -17.40
CA SER A 233 10.62 9.21 -18.31
C SER A 233 9.19 9.38 -17.78
N LEU A 234 8.73 8.45 -16.92
CA LEU A 234 7.45 8.53 -16.20
C LEU A 234 7.50 9.41 -14.94
N GLY A 235 8.60 10.15 -14.72
CA GLY A 235 8.78 11.04 -13.56
C GLY A 235 8.99 10.30 -12.24
N LEU A 236 9.40 9.04 -12.29
CA LEU A 236 9.67 8.22 -11.11
C LEU A 236 11.17 8.07 -10.88
N ASP A 237 11.52 7.77 -9.65
CA ASP A 237 12.86 7.34 -9.31
C ASP A 237 13.06 5.84 -9.50
N VAL A 238 14.32 5.40 -9.41
CA VAL A 238 14.72 3.99 -9.35
C VAL A 238 15.44 3.76 -8.01
N PRO A 239 15.62 2.52 -7.56
CA PRO A 239 16.42 2.23 -6.38
C PRO A 239 17.81 2.86 -6.49
N GLN A 240 18.33 3.45 -5.39
CA GLN A 240 19.62 4.14 -5.39
C GLN A 240 20.77 3.25 -5.89
N SER A 241 20.72 1.97 -5.56
CA SER A 241 21.70 0.97 -6.04
C SER A 241 21.63 0.81 -7.55
N THR A 242 20.43 0.73 -8.14
CA THR A 242 20.23 0.67 -9.58
C THR A 242 20.78 1.93 -10.26
N GLU A 243 20.47 3.11 -9.70
CA GLU A 243 20.94 4.38 -10.24
C GLU A 243 22.46 4.49 -10.21
N LEU A 244 23.09 4.08 -9.10
CA LEU A 244 24.56 4.08 -8.97
C LEU A 244 25.22 3.23 -10.03
N ILE A 245 24.77 1.98 -10.21
CA ILE A 245 25.34 1.06 -11.21
C ILE A 245 25.15 1.61 -12.62
N HIS A 246 23.98 2.17 -12.93
CA HIS A 246 23.70 2.80 -14.22
C HIS A 246 24.62 4.00 -14.49
N ARG A 247 24.80 4.92 -13.52
CA ARG A 247 25.66 6.09 -13.65
C ARG A 247 27.16 5.72 -13.80
N LEU A 248 27.58 4.62 -13.20
CA LEU A 248 28.94 4.09 -13.36
C LEU A 248 29.16 3.40 -14.72
N GLY A 249 28.13 3.25 -15.55
CA GLY A 249 28.19 2.54 -16.82
C GLY A 249 28.49 1.06 -16.68
N LEU A 250 28.23 0.47 -15.49
CA LEU A 250 28.47 -0.93 -15.21
C LEU A 250 27.27 -1.77 -15.68
N LYS A 251 27.54 -2.97 -16.19
CA LYS A 251 26.51 -3.93 -16.59
C LYS A 251 26.48 -5.08 -15.60
N SER A 252 25.31 -5.38 -15.09
CA SER A 252 25.03 -6.52 -14.22
C SER A 252 24.04 -7.47 -14.93
N GLU A 253 24.15 -8.76 -14.67
CA GLU A 253 23.20 -9.76 -15.21
C GLU A 253 21.78 -9.53 -14.69
N ASN A 254 21.67 -9.14 -13.42
CA ASN A 254 20.40 -8.80 -12.77
C ASN A 254 20.40 -7.34 -12.34
N THR A 255 19.22 -6.71 -12.29
CA THR A 255 19.07 -5.36 -11.76
C THR A 255 19.41 -5.34 -10.27
N ILE A 256 20.30 -4.46 -9.85
CA ILE A 256 20.73 -4.34 -8.45
C ILE A 256 19.76 -3.43 -7.72
N LEU A 257 18.96 -4.00 -6.82
CA LEU A 257 17.84 -3.31 -6.17
C LEU A 257 18.14 -2.81 -4.75
N ASN A 258 19.15 -3.36 -4.09
CA ASN A 258 19.46 -3.01 -2.70
C ASN A 258 20.98 -2.77 -2.50
N ALA A 259 21.31 -2.19 -1.34
CA ALA A 259 22.68 -1.78 -1.04
C ALA A 259 23.63 -2.98 -0.86
N ASP A 260 23.17 -4.09 -0.28
CA ASP A 260 24.02 -5.25 -0.01
C ASP A 260 24.45 -5.91 -1.31
N ASP A 261 23.52 -6.14 -2.24
CA ASP A 261 23.82 -6.66 -3.59
C ASP A 261 24.74 -5.70 -4.36
N CYS A 262 24.55 -4.38 -4.18
CA CYS A 262 25.39 -3.36 -4.80
C CYS A 262 26.84 -3.44 -4.31
N VAL A 263 27.04 -3.55 -3.00
CA VAL A 263 28.38 -3.69 -2.41
C VAL A 263 29.06 -4.96 -2.90
N GLU A 264 28.33 -6.09 -2.94
CA GLU A 264 28.88 -7.36 -3.42
C GLU A 264 29.28 -7.28 -4.90
N PHE A 265 28.42 -6.72 -5.73
CA PHE A 265 28.69 -6.53 -7.15
C PHE A 265 29.91 -5.63 -7.40
N LEU A 266 30.01 -4.50 -6.68
CA LEU A 266 31.13 -3.57 -6.83
C LEU A 266 32.46 -4.20 -6.37
N LYS A 267 32.48 -4.96 -5.26
CA LYS A 267 33.67 -5.70 -4.82
C LYS A 267 34.16 -6.65 -5.90
N LYS A 268 33.29 -7.52 -6.42
CA LYS A 268 33.64 -8.47 -7.50
C LYS A 268 34.17 -7.76 -8.76
N THR A 269 33.55 -6.63 -9.13
CA THR A 269 33.93 -5.85 -10.31
C THR A 269 35.30 -5.17 -10.15
N LEU A 270 35.66 -4.73 -8.94
CA LEU A 270 36.95 -4.12 -8.65
C LEU A 270 38.04 -5.17 -8.56
N GLU A 271 37.78 -6.32 -7.93
CA GLU A 271 38.74 -7.44 -7.87
C GLU A 271 39.07 -8.02 -9.26
N ALA A 272 38.11 -8.04 -10.16
CA ALA A 272 38.33 -8.50 -11.54
C ALA A 272 39.15 -7.54 -12.42
N LYS A 273 39.37 -6.31 -11.96
CA LYS A 273 40.17 -5.28 -12.69
C LYS A 273 41.59 -5.13 -12.15
N VAL A 274 41.97 -5.84 -11.09
CA VAL A 274 43.30 -5.94 -10.51
C VAL A 274 43.97 -7.23 -10.97
#